data_34d2108cff75b3fbb780c00f3cd50643
#
_entry.id   34d2108cff75b3fbb780c00f3cd50643
#
_cell.length_a   1.000
_cell.length_b   1.000
_cell.length_c   1.000
_cell.angle_alpha   90.00
_cell.angle_beta   90.00
_cell.angle_gamma   90.00
#
_symmetry.space_group_name_H-M   'P 1'
#
loop_
_entity.id
_entity.type
_entity.pdbx_description
1 polymer ?
#
loop_
_entity_poly.entity_id
_entity_poly.type
_entity_poly.pdbx_seq_one_letter_code
_entity_poly.pdbx_strand_id
1 'polypeptide(L)'
;MQQDIIFIPLGGGQRVGASCYYLKVGDANIILDAGIGIDDGLEFGPDFQFLIRTPFIQSMTQINNIFISHAHMDHVGYLLKLMNQTSYAGVYMTEITKVLSEYQLYDRLFIGKSSDENTRLAARSLLERIATVSFMQTMDFGKYKVTFYPAGHIPGAMMMLFEIGKKRILYTGDYSLNSTALTQGCMIPKNVEIDTVIICGLHAKHPDYTKKSDAIYKQAGYVLHTVKDNRRSLLCQIPQLSKGIEFIKKLNDWNNTGVPIYIDRSIMDMVVKMEKLSVPVLNKYNKVMGDEKPPMPHIYLTSDRNTKWAGQYKSIKVDFSLHEDFNEMKQFLKRIXXXXP
;
A
#
# COMPACT_ATOMS: atom_id res chain seq x y z
N MET A 1 -6.33 -0.87 -36.96
CA MET A 1 -5.07 -0.12 -36.79
C MET A 1 -4.49 -0.47 -35.42
N GLN A 2 -3.18 -0.70 -35.38
CA GLN A 2 -2.51 -0.96 -34.10
C GLN A 2 -2.46 0.34 -33.30
N GLN A 3 -2.91 0.29 -32.03
CA GLN A 3 -2.90 1.47 -31.17
C GLN A 3 -1.47 1.71 -30.66
N ASP A 4 -1.03 2.95 -30.69
CA ASP A 4 0.25 3.34 -30.11
C ASP A 4 0.16 3.20 -28.58
N ILE A 5 1.12 2.50 -28.01
CA ILE A 5 1.26 2.30 -26.57
C ILE A 5 2.57 2.96 -26.13
N ILE A 6 2.49 3.91 -25.20
CA ILE A 6 3.64 4.63 -24.69
C ILE A 6 3.64 4.52 -23.17
N PHE A 7 4.77 4.19 -22.59
CA PHE A 7 4.97 4.09 -21.14
C PHE A 7 6.11 5.02 -20.72
N ILE A 8 5.83 5.89 -19.73
CA ILE A 8 6.81 6.86 -19.23
C ILE A 8 6.81 6.81 -17.70
N PRO A 9 7.92 6.40 -17.07
CA PRO A 9 8.04 6.58 -15.61
C PRO A 9 8.21 8.06 -15.26
N LEU A 10 7.31 8.57 -14.43
CA LEU A 10 7.36 9.95 -13.90
C LEU A 10 7.99 9.98 -12.52
N GLY A 11 8.09 8.83 -11.87
CA GLY A 11 8.73 8.59 -10.59
C GLY A 11 8.83 7.09 -10.37
N GLY A 12 9.61 6.66 -9.40
CA GLY A 12 9.75 5.24 -9.05
C GLY A 12 10.61 4.42 -10.04
N GLY A 13 11.04 4.99 -11.14
CA GLY A 13 11.77 4.23 -12.19
C GLY A 13 13.25 4.07 -11.93
N GLN A 14 13.89 5.01 -11.22
CA GLN A 14 15.33 4.98 -10.97
C GLN A 14 15.69 5.07 -9.49
N ARG A 15 14.75 5.44 -8.66
CA ARG A 15 14.91 5.54 -7.20
C ARG A 15 13.62 5.11 -6.51
N VAL A 16 13.73 4.76 -5.23
CA VAL A 16 12.60 4.35 -4.42
C VAL A 16 11.72 5.58 -4.10
N GLY A 17 10.42 5.40 -4.18
CA GLY A 17 9.45 6.44 -3.85
C GLY A 17 8.93 7.18 -5.06
N ALA A 18 7.83 7.91 -4.86
CA ALA A 18 7.11 8.68 -5.88
C ALA A 18 6.69 7.81 -7.07
N SER A 19 6.29 6.56 -6.82
CA SER A 19 5.84 5.64 -7.88
C SER A 19 4.70 6.30 -8.65
N CYS A 20 4.93 6.50 -9.95
CA CYS A 20 3.94 7.15 -10.82
C CYS A 20 4.35 6.92 -12.26
N TYR A 21 3.44 6.37 -13.05
CA TYR A 21 3.76 5.97 -14.42
C TYR A 21 2.64 6.44 -15.34
N TYR A 22 3.04 7.05 -16.45
CA TYR A 22 2.10 7.45 -17.51
C TYR A 22 2.04 6.32 -18.54
N LEU A 23 0.81 5.92 -18.88
CA LEU A 23 0.53 4.94 -19.92
C LEU A 23 -0.43 5.58 -20.91
N LYS A 24 -0.01 5.69 -22.18
CA LYS A 24 -0.86 6.17 -23.27
C LYS A 24 -1.31 4.97 -24.10
N VAL A 25 -2.63 4.92 -24.40
CA VAL A 25 -3.24 3.90 -25.23
C VAL A 25 -4.09 4.60 -26.29
N GLY A 26 -3.56 4.75 -27.49
CA GLY A 26 -4.20 5.58 -28.50
C GLY A 26 -4.35 7.01 -28.02
N ASP A 27 -5.59 7.49 -27.85
CA ASP A 27 -5.87 8.83 -27.32
C ASP A 27 -6.13 8.83 -25.80
N ALA A 28 -6.17 7.67 -25.15
CA ALA A 28 -6.39 7.58 -23.70
C ALA A 28 -5.09 7.81 -22.94
N ASN A 29 -5.15 8.67 -21.94
CA ASN A 29 -4.02 9.07 -21.09
C ASN A 29 -4.28 8.56 -19.66
N ILE A 30 -3.44 7.68 -19.17
CA ILE A 30 -3.63 6.93 -17.92
C ILE A 30 -2.46 7.18 -16.97
N ILE A 31 -2.75 7.34 -15.69
CA ILE A 31 -1.73 7.36 -14.63
C ILE A 31 -1.88 6.09 -13.78
N LEU A 32 -0.75 5.43 -13.54
CA LEU A 32 -0.64 4.27 -12.63
C LEU A 32 0.15 4.72 -11.41
N ASP A 33 -0.54 4.78 -10.28
CA ASP A 33 -0.07 5.29 -8.99
C ASP A 33 0.28 6.78 -9.01
N ALA A 34 0.31 7.37 -7.82
CA ALA A 34 0.60 8.79 -7.60
C ALA A 34 1.25 8.94 -6.23
N GLY A 35 2.50 8.48 -6.13
CA GLY A 35 3.21 8.43 -4.87
C GLY A 35 4.06 9.67 -4.58
N ILE A 36 4.62 9.70 -3.36
CA ILE A 36 5.68 10.62 -2.97
C ILE A 36 6.91 9.83 -2.56
N GLY A 37 8.06 10.49 -2.60
CA GLY A 37 9.30 9.94 -2.05
C GLY A 37 9.89 10.90 -1.03
N ILE A 38 10.86 10.42 -0.27
CA ILE A 38 11.61 11.22 0.68
C ILE A 38 13.10 11.00 0.40
N ASP A 39 13.83 12.08 0.21
CA ASP A 39 15.27 12.05 -0.04
C ASP A 39 15.93 13.10 0.88
N ASP A 40 16.84 12.68 1.73
CA ASP A 40 17.46 13.52 2.76
C ASP A 40 16.44 14.33 3.58
N GLY A 41 15.32 13.70 3.92
CA GLY A 41 14.26 14.34 4.70
C GLY A 41 13.37 15.29 3.90
N LEU A 42 13.66 15.50 2.62
CA LEU A 42 12.84 16.34 1.74
C LEU A 42 11.91 15.50 0.89
N GLU A 43 10.67 15.93 0.84
CA GLU A 43 9.66 15.25 0.04
C GLU A 43 9.78 15.60 -1.44
N PHE A 44 9.61 14.61 -2.31
CA PHE A 44 9.52 14.83 -3.75
C PHE A 44 8.34 14.03 -4.32
N GLY A 45 7.83 14.52 -5.44
CA GLY A 45 6.74 13.87 -6.16
C GLY A 45 7.14 13.48 -7.59
N PRO A 46 6.15 12.98 -8.36
CA PRO A 46 6.37 12.65 -9.77
C PRO A 46 6.66 13.89 -10.63
N ASP A 47 7.39 13.69 -11.73
CA ASP A 47 7.76 14.79 -12.65
C ASP A 47 6.70 15.01 -13.73
N PHE A 48 5.59 15.64 -13.33
CA PHE A 48 4.54 16.01 -14.29
C PHE A 48 4.97 17.15 -15.23
N GLN A 49 5.99 17.94 -14.84
CA GLN A 49 6.54 18.97 -15.72
C GLN A 49 7.22 18.34 -16.93
N PHE A 50 7.92 17.21 -16.71
CA PHE A 50 8.47 16.45 -17.83
C PHE A 50 7.36 15.96 -18.75
N LEU A 51 6.28 15.40 -18.18
CA LEU A 51 5.19 14.83 -18.98
C LEU A 51 4.54 15.85 -19.92
N ILE A 52 4.22 17.06 -19.42
CA ILE A 52 3.57 18.10 -20.25
C ILE A 52 4.51 18.71 -21.30
N ARG A 53 5.83 18.47 -21.22
CA ARG A 53 6.77 18.86 -22.28
C ARG A 53 6.88 17.81 -23.39
N THR A 54 6.30 16.62 -23.19
CA THR A 54 6.27 15.60 -24.24
C THR A 54 5.21 15.96 -25.29
N PRO A 55 5.28 15.38 -26.49
CA PRO A 55 4.21 15.60 -27.48
C PRO A 55 2.93 14.84 -27.16
N PHE A 56 2.87 14.08 -26.07
CA PHE A 56 1.78 13.15 -25.79
C PHE A 56 0.58 13.79 -25.09
N ILE A 57 0.84 14.77 -24.20
CA ILE A 57 -0.20 15.59 -23.59
C ILE A 57 0.31 17.05 -23.46
N GLN A 58 -0.62 17.99 -23.42
CA GLN A 58 -0.32 19.41 -23.28
C GLN A 58 -0.80 19.97 -21.94
N SER A 59 -1.62 19.23 -21.23
CA SER A 59 -2.17 19.64 -19.93
C SER A 59 -2.55 18.40 -19.13
N MET A 60 -2.44 18.51 -17.81
CA MET A 60 -2.87 17.46 -16.90
C MET A 60 -4.38 17.20 -16.96
N THR A 61 -5.15 18.16 -17.47
CA THR A 61 -6.60 17.97 -17.68
C THR A 61 -6.92 16.94 -18.76
N GLN A 62 -5.93 16.52 -19.55
CA GLN A 62 -6.11 15.48 -20.58
C GLN A 62 -5.97 14.05 -20.00
N ILE A 63 -5.61 13.91 -18.71
CA ILE A 63 -5.59 12.59 -18.08
C ILE A 63 -7.02 12.08 -17.95
N ASN A 64 -7.26 10.86 -18.44
CA ASN A 64 -8.58 10.24 -18.45
C ASN A 64 -8.82 9.39 -17.20
N ASN A 65 -7.81 8.61 -16.79
CA ASN A 65 -7.98 7.65 -15.71
C ASN A 65 -6.72 7.57 -14.86
N ILE A 66 -6.92 7.40 -13.55
CA ILE A 66 -5.88 7.22 -12.54
C ILE A 66 -6.20 5.92 -11.81
N PHE A 67 -5.27 5.00 -11.75
CA PHE A 67 -5.42 3.73 -11.03
C PHE A 67 -4.38 3.68 -9.92
N ILE A 68 -4.82 3.42 -8.68
CA ILE A 68 -3.94 3.30 -7.51
C ILE A 68 -3.86 1.83 -7.10
N SER A 69 -2.65 1.29 -7.12
CA SER A 69 -2.41 -0.11 -6.82
C SER A 69 -2.64 -0.44 -5.34
N HIS A 70 -2.18 0.42 -4.43
CA HIS A 70 -2.33 0.19 -2.99
C HIS A 70 -2.06 1.48 -2.19
N ALA A 71 -2.20 1.41 -0.86
CA ALA A 71 -2.29 2.59 0.01
C ALA A 71 -0.96 3.07 0.61
N HIS A 72 0.21 2.54 0.20
CA HIS A 72 1.48 3.09 0.69
C HIS A 72 1.73 4.50 0.13
N MET A 73 2.36 5.35 0.93
CA MET A 73 2.58 6.76 0.58
C MET A 73 3.38 6.94 -0.70
N ASP A 74 4.31 6.03 -0.98
CA ASP A 74 5.08 6.07 -2.22
C ASP A 74 4.29 5.61 -3.46
N HIS A 75 3.00 5.27 -3.29
CA HIS A 75 2.05 4.95 -4.35
C HIS A 75 0.80 5.84 -4.36
N VAL A 76 0.42 6.43 -3.20
CA VAL A 76 -0.82 7.23 -3.13
C VAL A 76 -0.59 8.66 -2.62
N GLY A 77 0.59 8.96 -2.09
CA GLY A 77 0.83 10.20 -1.34
C GLY A 77 0.67 11.50 -2.13
N TYR A 78 0.78 11.48 -3.46
CA TYR A 78 0.60 12.64 -4.34
C TYR A 78 -0.84 12.73 -4.89
N LEU A 79 -1.70 11.77 -4.59
CA LEU A 79 -3.00 11.61 -5.26
C LEU A 79 -3.88 12.85 -5.16
N LEU A 80 -4.02 13.46 -3.98
CA LEU A 80 -4.88 14.65 -3.82
C LEU A 80 -4.39 15.82 -4.67
N LYS A 81 -3.06 16.01 -4.75
CA LYS A 81 -2.48 17.05 -5.61
C LYS A 81 -2.75 16.75 -7.09
N LEU A 82 -2.62 15.49 -7.49
CA LEU A 82 -2.90 15.07 -8.87
C LEU A 82 -4.37 15.26 -9.21
N MET A 83 -5.28 14.88 -8.32
CA MET A 83 -6.73 15.02 -8.56
C MET A 83 -7.14 16.48 -8.73
N ASN A 84 -6.48 17.41 -8.06
CA ASN A 84 -6.72 18.85 -8.25
C ASN A 84 -6.30 19.33 -9.64
N GLN A 85 -5.31 18.67 -10.26
CA GLN A 85 -4.82 19.02 -11.60
C GLN A 85 -5.57 18.28 -12.72
N THR A 86 -6.28 17.21 -12.39
CA THR A 86 -6.92 16.31 -13.35
C THR A 86 -8.43 16.24 -13.04
N SER A 87 -9.11 17.40 -13.16
CA SER A 87 -10.48 17.59 -12.65
C SER A 87 -11.50 16.58 -13.16
N TYR A 88 -11.30 16.03 -14.35
CA TYR A 88 -12.24 15.11 -15.00
C TYR A 88 -11.78 13.65 -15.03
N ALA A 89 -10.60 13.35 -14.50
CA ALA A 89 -10.07 11.99 -14.51
C ALA A 89 -10.90 11.07 -13.60
N GLY A 90 -11.22 9.87 -14.07
CA GLY A 90 -11.74 8.80 -13.23
C GLY A 90 -10.63 8.27 -12.34
N VAL A 91 -10.91 8.07 -11.06
CA VAL A 91 -9.91 7.57 -10.09
C VAL A 91 -10.40 6.25 -9.52
N TYR A 92 -9.57 5.21 -9.58
CA TYR A 92 -9.97 3.83 -9.27
C TYR A 92 -8.98 3.17 -8.30
N MET A 93 -9.51 2.51 -7.28
CA MET A 93 -8.75 1.66 -6.37
C MET A 93 -9.71 0.68 -5.67
N THR A 94 -9.21 -0.31 -4.97
CA THR A 94 -10.10 -1.19 -4.19
C THR A 94 -10.67 -0.44 -2.98
N GLU A 95 -11.79 -0.93 -2.46
CA GLU A 95 -12.44 -0.29 -1.29
C GLU A 95 -11.50 -0.28 -0.07
N ILE A 96 -10.75 -1.36 0.16
CA ILE A 96 -9.79 -1.44 1.26
C ILE A 96 -8.68 -0.41 1.04
N THR A 97 -8.14 -0.32 -0.19
CA THR A 97 -7.11 0.69 -0.52
C THR A 97 -7.66 2.10 -0.27
N LYS A 98 -8.92 2.37 -0.61
CA LYS A 98 -9.54 3.68 -0.37
C LYS A 98 -9.57 4.01 1.14
N VAL A 99 -10.05 3.09 1.96
CA VAL A 99 -10.10 3.27 3.42
C VAL A 99 -8.71 3.55 3.99
N LEU A 100 -7.72 2.74 3.60
CA LEU A 100 -6.34 2.91 4.09
C LEU A 100 -5.72 4.23 3.60
N SER A 101 -6.00 4.60 2.34
CA SER A 101 -5.51 5.86 1.75
C SER A 101 -6.12 7.07 2.45
N GLU A 102 -7.38 7.01 2.82
CA GLU A 102 -8.03 8.07 3.59
C GLU A 102 -7.27 8.35 4.89
N TYR A 103 -6.93 7.30 5.65
CA TYR A 103 -6.13 7.47 6.88
C TYR A 103 -4.77 8.09 6.59
N GLN A 104 -4.05 7.57 5.60
CA GLN A 104 -2.74 8.07 5.22
C GLN A 104 -2.78 9.55 4.81
N LEU A 105 -3.71 9.88 3.94
CA LEU A 105 -3.80 11.23 3.36
C LEU A 105 -4.37 12.24 4.36
N TYR A 106 -5.33 11.82 5.21
CA TYR A 106 -5.89 12.69 6.27
C TYR A 106 -4.84 12.99 7.34
N ASP A 107 -4.19 11.98 7.89
CA ASP A 107 -3.17 12.17 8.92
C ASP A 107 -2.09 13.15 8.44
N ARG A 108 -1.69 13.01 7.20
CA ARG A 108 -0.68 13.86 6.61
C ARG A 108 -1.10 15.32 6.48
N LEU A 109 -2.36 15.57 6.13
CA LEU A 109 -2.88 16.94 6.04
C LEU A 109 -3.01 17.60 7.42
N PHE A 110 -3.10 16.80 8.49
CA PHE A 110 -3.50 17.29 9.82
C PHE A 110 -2.42 17.15 10.90
N ILE A 111 -1.38 16.36 10.68
CA ILE A 111 -0.25 16.29 11.61
C ILE A 111 0.67 17.49 11.34
N GLY A 112 0.64 18.46 12.24
CA GLY A 112 1.64 19.51 12.31
C GLY A 112 1.32 20.87 11.75
N LYS A 113 0.13 21.10 11.16
CA LYS A 113 -0.32 22.44 10.79
C LYS A 113 -1.84 22.50 10.84
N SER A 114 -2.36 23.61 11.37
CA SER A 114 -3.79 23.87 11.34
C SER A 114 -4.25 24.01 9.88
N SER A 115 -4.56 22.90 9.24
CA SER A 115 -5.30 22.99 7.99
C SER A 115 -6.67 23.54 8.35
N ASP A 116 -7.07 24.58 7.69
CA ASP A 116 -8.37 25.17 7.88
C ASP A 116 -9.48 24.15 7.47
N GLU A 117 -10.68 24.43 7.90
CA GLU A 117 -11.82 23.55 7.60
C GLU A 117 -12.06 23.42 6.08
N ASN A 118 -11.77 24.45 5.32
CA ASN A 118 -11.95 24.43 3.87
C ASN A 118 -11.00 23.43 3.20
N THR A 119 -9.76 23.36 3.64
CA THR A 119 -8.78 22.37 3.15
C THR A 119 -9.27 20.93 3.45
N ARG A 120 -9.84 20.73 4.63
CA ARG A 120 -10.40 19.41 5.02
C ARG A 120 -11.58 19.02 4.13
N LEU A 121 -12.50 19.95 3.91
CA LEU A 121 -13.68 19.72 3.06
C LEU A 121 -13.27 19.44 1.62
N ALA A 122 -12.29 20.18 1.09
CA ALA A 122 -11.77 19.98 -0.25
C ALA A 122 -11.15 18.57 -0.40
N ALA A 123 -10.33 18.16 0.56
CA ALA A 123 -9.71 16.82 0.54
C ALA A 123 -10.78 15.73 0.60
N ARG A 124 -11.80 15.91 1.46
CA ARG A 124 -12.91 14.95 1.57
C ARG A 124 -13.67 14.83 0.25
N SER A 125 -13.99 15.97 -0.36
CA SER A 125 -14.68 16.00 -1.65
C SER A 125 -13.90 15.26 -2.74
N LEU A 126 -12.56 15.40 -2.76
CA LEU A 126 -11.73 14.64 -3.70
C LEU A 126 -11.80 13.13 -3.40
N LEU A 127 -11.69 12.74 -2.14
CA LEU A 127 -11.74 11.32 -1.75
C LEU A 127 -13.09 10.67 -2.09
N GLU A 128 -14.19 11.44 -1.99
CA GLU A 128 -15.52 10.96 -2.36
C GLU A 128 -15.65 10.66 -3.85
N ARG A 129 -14.85 11.32 -4.71
CA ARG A 129 -14.83 11.07 -6.17
C ARG A 129 -14.17 9.74 -6.55
N ILE A 130 -13.44 9.10 -5.64
CA ILE A 130 -12.73 7.86 -5.93
C ILE A 130 -13.74 6.71 -6.07
N ALA A 131 -13.76 6.09 -7.25
CA ALA A 131 -14.59 4.91 -7.53
C ALA A 131 -13.86 3.66 -7.04
N THR A 132 -14.59 2.76 -6.40
CA THR A 132 -14.01 1.50 -5.93
C THR A 132 -14.22 0.38 -6.94
N VAL A 133 -13.21 -0.50 -7.04
CA VAL A 133 -13.24 -1.67 -7.92
C VAL A 133 -13.06 -2.94 -7.08
N SER A 134 -13.54 -4.06 -7.62
CA SER A 134 -13.41 -5.38 -6.98
C SER A 134 -12.35 -6.22 -7.68
N PHE A 135 -11.76 -7.13 -6.92
CA PHE A 135 -10.88 -8.13 -7.52
C PHE A 135 -11.66 -8.98 -8.54
N MET A 136 -11.01 -9.34 -9.64
CA MET A 136 -11.53 -10.10 -10.78
C MET A 136 -12.58 -9.32 -11.59
N GLN A 137 -12.86 -8.06 -11.23
CA GLN A 137 -13.69 -7.18 -12.04
C GLN A 137 -12.91 -6.74 -13.29
N THR A 138 -13.57 -6.74 -14.44
CA THR A 138 -13.04 -6.14 -15.68
C THR A 138 -13.83 -4.90 -15.99
N MET A 139 -13.15 -3.78 -16.20
CA MET A 139 -13.76 -2.53 -16.67
C MET A 139 -13.36 -2.27 -18.12
N ASP A 140 -14.32 -1.87 -18.94
CA ASP A 140 -14.10 -1.57 -20.36
C ASP A 140 -14.14 -0.04 -20.56
N PHE A 141 -13.03 0.50 -21.05
CA PHE A 141 -12.85 1.93 -21.32
C PHE A 141 -12.87 2.22 -22.84
N GLY A 142 -13.35 1.26 -23.64
CA GLY A 142 -13.44 1.37 -25.10
C GLY A 142 -12.11 1.10 -25.80
N LYS A 143 -11.06 1.85 -25.49
CA LYS A 143 -9.72 1.68 -26.10
C LYS A 143 -8.92 0.55 -25.43
N TYR A 144 -9.25 0.23 -24.20
CA TYR A 144 -8.58 -0.80 -23.42
C TYR A 144 -9.55 -1.33 -22.35
N LYS A 145 -9.24 -2.52 -21.86
CA LYS A 145 -9.93 -3.10 -20.69
C LYS A 145 -8.92 -3.28 -19.59
N VAL A 146 -9.37 -3.21 -18.35
CA VAL A 146 -8.52 -3.48 -17.18
C VAL A 146 -9.21 -4.50 -16.30
N THR A 147 -8.48 -5.58 -15.98
CA THR A 147 -8.92 -6.57 -14.98
C THR A 147 -8.03 -6.46 -13.74
N PHE A 148 -8.65 -6.43 -12.57
CA PHE A 148 -7.98 -6.20 -11.29
C PHE A 148 -7.74 -7.51 -10.55
N TYR A 149 -6.49 -7.81 -10.22
CA TYR A 149 -6.07 -9.05 -9.55
C TYR A 149 -5.49 -8.74 -8.17
N PRO A 150 -5.71 -9.60 -7.15
CA PRO A 150 -5.03 -9.42 -5.86
C PRO A 150 -3.51 -9.39 -6.03
N ALA A 151 -2.85 -8.39 -5.47
CA ALA A 151 -1.39 -8.29 -5.49
C ALA A 151 -0.72 -8.96 -4.28
N GLY A 152 -1.47 -9.18 -3.19
CA GLY A 152 -0.98 -9.92 -2.03
C GLY A 152 -0.07 -9.16 -1.09
N HIS A 153 0.33 -7.93 -1.44
CA HIS A 153 1.32 -7.13 -0.69
C HIS A 153 0.75 -6.62 0.65
N ILE A 154 -0.37 -5.94 0.57
CA ILE A 154 -1.17 -5.50 1.75
C ILE A 154 -2.65 -5.67 1.42
N PRO A 155 -3.54 -5.66 2.42
CA PRO A 155 -4.98 -5.75 2.12
C PRO A 155 -5.40 -4.67 1.13
N GLY A 156 -6.14 -5.07 0.13
CA GLY A 156 -6.62 -4.19 -0.94
C GLY A 156 -5.66 -4.01 -2.10
N ALA A 157 -4.39 -4.37 -1.97
CA ALA A 157 -3.40 -4.18 -3.04
C ALA A 157 -3.78 -4.95 -4.30
N MET A 158 -3.72 -4.28 -5.46
CA MET A 158 -4.13 -4.88 -6.74
C MET A 158 -3.06 -4.76 -7.82
N MET A 159 -2.95 -5.80 -8.62
CA MET A 159 -2.30 -5.78 -9.93
C MET A 159 -3.35 -5.47 -10.99
N MET A 160 -2.93 -4.91 -12.11
CA MET A 160 -3.83 -4.48 -13.19
C MET A 160 -3.37 -5.07 -14.51
N LEU A 161 -4.25 -5.87 -15.13
CA LEU A 161 -4.00 -6.43 -16.47
C LEU A 161 -4.74 -5.56 -17.49
N PHE A 162 -3.98 -4.84 -18.29
CA PHE A 162 -4.49 -4.01 -19.39
C PHE A 162 -4.55 -4.85 -20.66
N GLU A 163 -5.72 -4.94 -21.28
CA GLU A 163 -5.92 -5.56 -22.59
C GLU A 163 -6.15 -4.47 -23.62
N ILE A 164 -5.24 -4.36 -24.59
CA ILE A 164 -5.19 -3.29 -25.59
C ILE A 164 -5.12 -3.95 -26.97
N GLY A 165 -6.28 -4.17 -27.60
CA GLY A 165 -6.34 -4.99 -28.80
C GLY A 165 -5.82 -6.40 -28.50
N LYS A 166 -4.72 -6.79 -29.15
CA LYS A 166 -4.08 -8.11 -28.89
C LYS A 166 -2.96 -8.04 -27.85
N LYS A 167 -2.63 -6.83 -27.37
CA LYS A 167 -1.52 -6.65 -26.42
C LYS A 167 -2.04 -6.69 -24.98
N ARG A 168 -1.23 -7.26 -24.10
CA ARG A 168 -1.54 -7.37 -22.66
C ARG A 168 -0.36 -6.89 -21.84
N ILE A 169 -0.64 -5.92 -20.98
CA ILE A 169 0.34 -5.31 -20.08
C ILE A 169 -0.12 -5.58 -18.65
N LEU A 170 0.75 -6.19 -17.84
CA LEU A 170 0.50 -6.39 -16.43
C LEU A 170 1.29 -5.36 -15.63
N TYR A 171 0.61 -4.52 -14.88
CA TYR A 171 1.21 -3.64 -13.86
C TYR A 171 1.00 -4.28 -12.50
N THR A 172 2.09 -4.56 -11.77
CA THR A 172 1.98 -5.27 -10.50
C THR A 172 1.72 -4.36 -9.30
N GLY A 173 2.10 -3.06 -9.39
CA GLY A 173 2.32 -2.31 -8.16
C GLY A 173 3.33 -3.07 -7.31
N ASP A 174 3.24 -2.92 -5.99
CA ASP A 174 3.95 -3.81 -5.08
C ASP A 174 3.12 -5.08 -4.89
N TYR A 175 3.79 -6.22 -4.88
CA TYR A 175 3.11 -7.52 -4.82
C TYR A 175 3.83 -8.46 -3.84
N SER A 176 3.17 -9.54 -3.48
CA SER A 176 3.80 -10.62 -2.72
C SER A 176 3.35 -11.97 -3.28
N LEU A 177 4.32 -12.84 -3.58
CA LEU A 177 4.05 -14.21 -4.05
C LEU A 177 3.45 -15.06 -2.94
N ASN A 178 3.89 -14.83 -1.72
CA ASN A 178 3.57 -15.66 -0.57
C ASN A 178 2.48 -14.99 0.28
N SER A 179 1.67 -15.81 0.96
CA SER A 179 0.69 -15.28 1.90
C SER A 179 1.37 -14.59 3.07
N THR A 180 0.73 -13.54 3.57
CA THR A 180 1.09 -12.87 4.81
C THR A 180 0.08 -13.24 5.90
N ALA A 181 0.06 -12.55 7.03
CA ALA A 181 -0.99 -12.78 8.03
C ALA A 181 -2.36 -12.27 7.55
N LEU A 182 -2.38 -11.33 6.61
CA LEU A 182 -3.59 -10.63 6.17
C LEU A 182 -3.96 -10.89 4.71
N THR A 183 -3.06 -11.45 3.89
CA THR A 183 -3.29 -11.65 2.45
C THR A 183 -2.90 -13.07 2.02
N GLN A 184 -3.52 -13.53 0.94
CA GLN A 184 -3.28 -14.87 0.39
C GLN A 184 -2.10 -14.92 -0.60
N GLY A 185 -1.40 -13.80 -0.79
CA GLY A 185 -0.41 -13.69 -1.86
C GLY A 185 -1.08 -13.27 -3.17
N CYS A 186 -0.27 -12.98 -4.18
CA CYS A 186 -0.79 -12.47 -5.45
C CYS A 186 -1.45 -13.58 -6.29
N MET A 187 -2.45 -13.16 -7.06
CA MET A 187 -3.12 -14.05 -8.02
C MET A 187 -2.62 -13.71 -9.43
N ILE A 188 -1.70 -14.50 -9.95
CA ILE A 188 -1.18 -14.33 -11.32
C ILE A 188 -2.30 -14.67 -12.32
N PRO A 189 -2.55 -13.83 -13.34
CA PRO A 189 -3.52 -14.16 -14.39
C PRO A 189 -3.21 -15.50 -15.06
N LYS A 190 -4.20 -16.36 -15.19
CA LYS A 190 -4.05 -17.70 -15.78
C LYS A 190 -4.60 -17.73 -17.20
N ASN A 191 -3.99 -18.52 -18.06
CA ASN A 191 -4.42 -18.74 -19.45
C ASN A 191 -4.45 -17.41 -20.24
N VAL A 192 -3.53 -16.52 -19.92
CA VAL A 192 -3.39 -15.21 -20.56
C VAL A 192 -1.92 -15.00 -20.88
N GLU A 193 -1.60 -14.85 -22.15
CA GLU A 193 -0.24 -14.48 -22.55
C GLU A 193 -0.04 -12.98 -22.25
N ILE A 194 1.00 -12.65 -21.48
CA ILE A 194 1.31 -11.28 -21.10
C ILE A 194 2.52 -10.81 -21.92
N ASP A 195 2.32 -9.75 -22.72
CA ASP A 195 3.36 -9.20 -23.59
C ASP A 195 4.38 -8.37 -22.80
N THR A 196 3.93 -7.66 -21.78
CA THR A 196 4.78 -6.72 -21.03
C THR A 196 4.40 -6.76 -19.55
N VAL A 197 5.42 -6.80 -18.68
CA VAL A 197 5.22 -6.69 -17.22
C VAL A 197 5.92 -5.44 -16.72
N ILE A 198 5.18 -4.58 -16.03
CA ILE A 198 5.71 -3.44 -15.27
C ILE A 198 5.71 -3.91 -13.81
N ILE A 199 6.90 -4.16 -13.27
CA ILE A 199 7.05 -4.91 -12.01
C ILE A 199 7.81 -4.08 -10.97
N CYS A 200 7.42 -4.22 -9.69
CA CYS A 200 8.21 -3.68 -8.58
C CYS A 200 9.59 -4.34 -8.57
N GLY A 201 10.62 -3.52 -8.72
CA GLY A 201 12.02 -3.98 -8.79
C GLY A 201 12.87 -3.52 -7.62
N LEU A 202 12.30 -3.32 -6.44
CA LEU A 202 13.00 -2.77 -5.27
C LEU A 202 14.33 -3.48 -5.00
N HIS A 203 14.34 -4.80 -5.08
CA HIS A 203 15.55 -5.60 -4.83
C HIS A 203 16.17 -6.17 -6.12
N ALA A 204 15.80 -5.65 -7.30
CA ALA A 204 16.31 -6.16 -8.58
C ALA A 204 17.83 -6.03 -8.72
N LYS A 205 18.42 -5.01 -8.07
CA LYS A 205 19.89 -4.77 -8.09
C LYS A 205 20.62 -5.42 -6.92
N HIS A 206 19.91 -6.17 -6.09
CA HIS A 206 20.47 -6.75 -4.85
C HIS A 206 20.24 -8.28 -4.83
N PRO A 207 20.91 -9.03 -5.74
CA PRO A 207 20.66 -10.49 -5.84
C PRO A 207 21.06 -11.26 -4.59
N ASP A 208 21.94 -10.70 -3.77
CA ASP A 208 22.39 -11.31 -2.51
C ASP A 208 21.46 -11.02 -1.33
N TYR A 209 20.50 -10.09 -1.50
CA TYR A 209 19.52 -9.80 -0.45
C TYR A 209 18.50 -10.94 -0.40
N THR A 210 18.35 -11.52 0.77
CA THR A 210 17.33 -12.54 1.05
C THR A 210 16.38 -12.01 2.12
N LYS A 211 15.11 -12.02 1.81
CA LYS A 211 14.04 -11.61 2.72
C LYS A 211 13.99 -12.54 3.93
N LYS A 212 14.04 -11.97 5.12
CA LYS A 212 13.88 -12.74 6.37
C LYS A 212 12.39 -12.97 6.61
N SER A 213 11.83 -13.95 5.92
CA SER A 213 10.39 -14.25 5.97
C SER A 213 9.90 -14.62 7.37
N ASP A 214 10.79 -15.07 8.24
CA ASP A 214 10.47 -15.45 9.62
C ASP A 214 10.62 -14.29 10.63
N ALA A 215 11.04 -13.10 10.19
CA ALA A 215 11.31 -11.98 11.11
C ALA A 215 10.08 -11.59 11.93
N ILE A 216 8.89 -11.55 11.29
CA ILE A 216 7.65 -11.21 11.99
C ILE A 216 7.33 -12.25 13.07
N TYR A 217 7.54 -13.54 12.77
CA TYR A 217 7.29 -14.65 13.71
C TYR A 217 8.21 -14.54 14.92
N LYS A 218 9.51 -14.31 14.67
CA LYS A 218 10.52 -14.17 15.75
C LYS A 218 10.19 -12.99 16.64
N GLN A 219 9.82 -11.85 16.06
CA GLN A 219 9.48 -10.65 16.82
C GLN A 219 8.21 -10.83 17.63
N ALA A 220 7.15 -11.39 17.05
CA ALA A 220 5.90 -11.65 17.76
C ALA A 220 6.10 -12.63 18.91
N GLY A 221 6.83 -13.72 18.66
CA GLY A 221 7.17 -14.71 19.68
C GLY A 221 7.96 -14.10 20.84
N TYR A 222 8.99 -13.29 20.53
CA TYR A 222 9.79 -12.59 21.54
C TYR A 222 8.92 -11.68 22.42
N VAL A 223 8.02 -10.90 21.80
CA VAL A 223 7.16 -9.96 22.53
C VAL A 223 6.22 -10.74 23.49
N LEU A 224 5.54 -11.75 22.97
CA LEU A 224 4.58 -12.54 23.77
C LEU A 224 5.30 -13.25 24.93
N HIS A 225 6.45 -13.90 24.65
CA HIS A 225 7.25 -14.58 25.66
C HIS A 225 7.73 -13.60 26.74
N THR A 226 8.27 -12.43 26.33
CA THR A 226 8.78 -11.43 27.28
C THR A 226 7.68 -10.93 28.20
N VAL A 227 6.51 -10.61 27.68
CA VAL A 227 5.42 -10.06 28.50
C VAL A 227 4.85 -11.15 29.44
N LYS A 228 4.67 -12.36 28.91
CA LYS A 228 4.11 -13.47 29.69
C LYS A 228 5.06 -13.94 30.81
N ASP A 229 6.29 -14.29 30.43
CA ASP A 229 7.18 -15.03 31.32
C ASP A 229 7.97 -14.11 32.25
N ASN A 230 8.34 -12.93 31.78
CA ASN A 230 9.05 -11.94 32.60
C ASN A 230 8.10 -10.97 33.29
N ARG A 231 6.80 -11.07 33.06
CA ARG A 231 5.76 -10.22 33.63
C ARG A 231 6.06 -8.71 33.47
N ARG A 232 6.66 -8.35 32.31
CA ARG A 232 7.01 -6.95 31.99
C ARG A 232 6.21 -6.49 30.77
N SER A 233 5.57 -5.34 30.91
CA SER A 233 4.91 -4.71 29.75
C SER A 233 5.96 -4.21 28.76
N LEU A 234 5.65 -4.31 27.48
CA LEU A 234 6.50 -3.83 26.37
C LEU A 234 5.75 -2.82 25.54
N LEU A 235 6.45 -1.80 25.09
CA LEU A 235 5.99 -0.89 24.05
C LEU A 235 6.61 -1.33 22.72
N CYS A 236 5.76 -1.60 21.73
CA CYS A 236 6.24 -1.94 20.39
C CYS A 236 5.93 -0.77 19.46
N GLN A 237 6.97 -0.15 18.92
CA GLN A 237 6.83 0.84 17.87
C GLN A 237 6.57 0.13 16.55
N ILE A 238 5.40 0.37 15.98
CA ILE A 238 4.97 -0.25 14.74
C ILE A 238 4.63 0.83 13.70
N PRO A 239 4.82 0.59 12.40
CA PRO A 239 4.23 1.47 11.39
C PRO A 239 2.71 1.50 11.53
N GLN A 240 2.10 2.64 11.26
CA GLN A 240 0.65 2.78 11.40
C GLN A 240 -0.10 1.84 10.45
N LEU A 241 0.45 1.62 9.27
CA LEU A 241 -0.17 0.84 8.20
C LEU A 241 0.67 -0.41 7.90
N SER A 242 0.11 -1.33 7.16
CA SER A 242 0.78 -2.49 6.55
C SER A 242 1.53 -3.34 7.57
N LYS A 243 2.84 -3.16 7.75
CA LYS A 243 3.66 -3.95 8.70
C LYS A 243 3.07 -3.94 10.11
N GLY A 244 2.57 -2.79 10.57
CA GLY A 244 1.98 -2.70 11.92
C GLY A 244 0.74 -3.57 12.05
N ILE A 245 -0.14 -3.53 11.05
CA ILE A 245 -1.39 -4.32 11.08
C ILE A 245 -1.06 -5.82 10.95
N GLU A 246 -0.11 -6.19 10.10
CA GLU A 246 0.40 -7.56 10.00
C GLU A 246 0.90 -8.04 11.35
N PHE A 247 1.64 -7.18 12.07
CA PHE A 247 2.19 -7.52 13.38
C PHE A 247 1.07 -7.70 14.44
N ILE A 248 0.07 -6.81 14.42
CA ILE A 248 -1.11 -6.96 15.30
C ILE A 248 -1.78 -8.32 15.05
N LYS A 249 -2.03 -8.63 13.78
CA LYS A 249 -2.66 -9.90 13.40
C LYS A 249 -1.82 -11.08 13.88
N LYS A 250 -0.50 -11.04 13.66
CA LYS A 250 0.38 -12.14 14.06
C LYS A 250 0.44 -12.30 15.58
N LEU A 251 0.48 -11.21 16.34
CA LEU A 251 0.38 -11.27 17.80
C LEU A 251 -0.93 -11.94 18.22
N ASN A 252 -2.03 -11.53 17.59
CA ASN A 252 -3.36 -12.07 17.91
C ASN A 252 -3.47 -13.57 17.63
N ASP A 253 -2.93 -14.02 16.49
CA ASP A 253 -2.96 -15.44 16.12
C ASP A 253 -2.16 -16.32 17.09
N TRP A 254 -1.11 -15.78 17.70
CA TRP A 254 -0.21 -16.51 18.58
C TRP A 254 -0.47 -16.27 20.07
N ASN A 255 -1.37 -15.33 20.42
CA ASN A 255 -1.66 -14.96 21.81
C ASN A 255 -2.60 -15.97 22.48
N ASN A 256 -2.11 -17.18 22.67
CA ASN A 256 -2.85 -18.24 23.38
C ASN A 256 -2.83 -18.05 24.91
N THR A 257 -2.09 -17.07 25.39
CA THR A 257 -1.88 -16.83 26.83
C THR A 257 -2.77 -15.74 27.39
N GLY A 258 -3.49 -15.02 26.54
CA GLY A 258 -4.41 -13.98 26.97
C GLY A 258 -3.77 -12.67 27.38
N VAL A 259 -2.55 -12.41 26.92
CA VAL A 259 -1.86 -11.12 27.22
C VAL A 259 -2.68 -9.96 26.62
N PRO A 260 -3.06 -8.95 27.41
CA PRO A 260 -3.77 -7.79 26.87
C PRO A 260 -2.88 -7.00 25.90
N ILE A 261 -3.46 -6.57 24.78
CA ILE A 261 -2.76 -5.80 23.73
C ILE A 261 -3.47 -4.46 23.59
N TYR A 262 -2.82 -3.40 24.01
CA TYR A 262 -3.35 -2.04 23.90
C TYR A 262 -2.82 -1.41 22.62
N ILE A 263 -3.69 -0.76 21.88
CA ILE A 263 -3.41 -0.23 20.54
C ILE A 263 -3.82 1.24 20.52
N ASP A 264 -3.03 2.11 19.89
CA ASP A 264 -3.38 3.51 19.71
C ASP A 264 -4.74 3.64 19.03
N ARG A 265 -5.51 4.66 19.44
CA ARG A 265 -6.84 4.91 18.90
C ARG A 265 -6.83 5.04 17.37
N SER A 266 -5.86 5.77 16.81
CA SER A 266 -5.81 5.97 15.35
C SER A 266 -5.64 4.65 14.59
N ILE A 267 -4.79 3.75 15.10
CA ILE A 267 -4.60 2.42 14.52
C ILE A 267 -5.87 1.58 14.73
N MET A 268 -6.46 1.63 15.93
CA MET A 268 -7.67 0.85 16.24
C MET A 268 -8.82 1.26 15.33
N ASP A 269 -9.06 2.57 15.16
CA ASP A 269 -10.16 3.09 14.34
C ASP A 269 -10.01 2.64 12.87
N MET A 270 -8.77 2.64 12.35
CA MET A 270 -8.48 2.15 11.00
C MET A 270 -8.75 0.64 10.90
N VAL A 271 -8.25 -0.14 11.85
CA VAL A 271 -8.42 -1.61 11.84
C VAL A 271 -9.90 -1.99 11.95
N VAL A 272 -10.67 -1.28 12.77
CA VAL A 272 -12.14 -1.52 12.88
C VAL A 272 -12.83 -1.31 11.52
N LYS A 273 -12.41 -0.31 10.73
CA LYS A 273 -12.96 -0.13 9.38
C LYS A 273 -12.54 -1.27 8.44
N MET A 274 -11.30 -1.75 8.56
CA MET A 274 -10.84 -2.91 7.78
C MET A 274 -11.66 -4.16 8.10
N GLU A 275 -12.00 -4.38 9.36
CA GLU A 275 -12.82 -5.54 9.76
C GLU A 275 -14.22 -5.49 9.16
N LYS A 276 -14.81 -4.29 9.01
CA LYS A 276 -16.08 -4.12 8.31
C LYS A 276 -16.00 -4.52 6.83
N LEU A 277 -14.79 -4.50 6.28
CA LEU A 277 -14.51 -4.93 4.91
C LEU A 277 -13.96 -6.38 4.86
N SER A 278 -14.22 -7.15 5.91
CA SER A 278 -13.86 -8.59 5.99
C SER A 278 -12.36 -8.86 6.02
N VAL A 279 -11.57 -7.93 6.58
CA VAL A 279 -10.15 -8.15 6.86
C VAL A 279 -10.00 -8.40 8.37
N PRO A 280 -9.98 -9.66 8.84
CA PRO A 280 -9.99 -9.95 10.27
C PRO A 280 -8.62 -9.72 10.90
N VAL A 281 -8.53 -8.77 11.81
CA VAL A 281 -7.28 -8.41 12.51
C VAL A 281 -7.41 -8.59 14.02
N LEU A 282 -8.52 -8.11 14.60
CA LEU A 282 -8.68 -7.98 16.05
C LEU A 282 -9.16 -9.28 16.73
N ASN A 283 -8.91 -9.36 18.01
CA ASN A 283 -9.49 -10.40 18.87
C ASN A 283 -9.89 -9.80 20.23
N LYS A 284 -10.39 -10.65 21.13
CA LYS A 284 -10.90 -10.22 22.44
C LYS A 284 -9.86 -9.62 23.39
N TYR A 285 -8.55 -9.77 23.08
CA TYR A 285 -7.48 -9.22 23.91
C TYR A 285 -7.05 -7.82 23.47
N ASN A 286 -7.57 -7.32 22.36
CA ASN A 286 -7.23 -5.99 21.84
C ASN A 286 -8.08 -4.93 22.55
N LYS A 287 -7.42 -3.86 23.00
CA LYS A 287 -8.05 -2.72 23.69
C LYS A 287 -7.45 -1.42 23.17
N VAL A 288 -8.23 -0.36 23.21
CA VAL A 288 -7.73 0.98 22.90
C VAL A 288 -6.88 1.48 24.07
N MET A 289 -5.71 2.06 23.76
CA MET A 289 -4.88 2.69 24.79
C MET A 289 -5.57 3.97 25.30
N GLY A 290 -5.78 4.06 26.59
CA GLY A 290 -6.44 5.20 27.24
C GLY A 290 -5.44 6.18 27.84
N ASP A 291 -5.99 7.07 28.70
CA ASP A 291 -5.21 8.10 29.37
C ASP A 291 -4.48 7.60 30.62
N GLU A 292 -4.93 6.49 31.15
CA GLU A 292 -4.31 5.85 32.32
C GLU A 292 -3.46 4.66 31.88
N LYS A 293 -2.36 4.44 32.59
CA LYS A 293 -1.49 3.32 32.32
C LYS A 293 -2.22 2.02 32.65
N PRO A 294 -2.32 1.08 31.70
CA PRO A 294 -3.02 -0.17 31.97
C PRO A 294 -2.30 -1.03 33.04
N PRO A 295 -3.04 -1.93 33.70
CA PRO A 295 -2.40 -2.88 34.63
C PRO A 295 -1.41 -3.78 33.90
N MET A 296 -0.35 -4.17 34.62
CA MET A 296 0.69 -5.04 34.08
C MET A 296 0.31 -6.52 34.25
N PRO A 297 0.83 -7.43 33.41
CA PRO A 297 1.64 -7.17 32.20
C PRO A 297 0.75 -6.99 30.94
N HIS A 298 1.23 -6.21 29.99
CA HIS A 298 0.51 -5.99 28.73
C HIS A 298 1.48 -5.59 27.60
N ILE A 299 0.99 -5.63 26.35
CA ILE A 299 1.68 -5.11 25.16
C ILE A 299 1.02 -3.80 24.78
N TYR A 300 1.83 -2.77 24.49
CA TYR A 300 1.33 -1.51 23.95
C TYR A 300 1.91 -1.30 22.53
N LEU A 301 1.02 -1.12 21.55
CA LEU A 301 1.37 -0.94 20.13
C LEU A 301 1.07 0.50 19.73
N THR A 302 2.08 1.21 19.24
CA THR A 302 1.96 2.62 18.87
C THR A 302 2.77 2.94 17.64
N SER A 303 2.24 3.84 16.80
CA SER A 303 3.00 4.47 15.71
C SER A 303 3.60 5.81 16.11
N ASP A 304 3.22 6.34 17.27
CA ASP A 304 3.72 7.63 17.78
C ASP A 304 5.07 7.44 18.48
N ARG A 305 6.13 7.99 17.88
CA ARG A 305 7.47 7.95 18.45
C ARG A 305 7.61 8.79 19.73
N ASN A 306 6.73 9.76 19.90
CA ASN A 306 6.75 10.72 21.01
C ASN A 306 5.60 10.47 22.00
N THR A 307 5.05 9.26 22.02
CA THR A 307 3.97 8.92 22.93
C THR A 307 4.32 9.30 24.39
N LYS A 308 3.36 9.83 25.13
CA LYS A 308 3.51 10.19 26.55
C LYS A 308 4.00 9.01 27.41
N TRP A 309 3.90 7.79 26.90
CA TRP A 309 4.27 6.58 27.61
C TRP A 309 5.71 6.12 27.33
N ALA A 310 6.44 6.78 26.41
CA ALA A 310 7.74 6.28 25.91
C ALA A 310 8.75 5.95 27.02
N GLY A 311 8.88 6.83 28.00
CA GLY A 311 9.85 6.64 29.11
C GLY A 311 9.43 5.61 30.15
N GLN A 312 8.24 5.03 30.05
CA GLN A 312 7.67 4.15 31.07
C GLN A 312 7.72 2.66 30.68
N TYR A 313 8.24 2.35 29.50
CA TYR A 313 8.30 0.99 28.96
C TYR A 313 9.69 0.69 28.40
N LYS A 314 10.06 -0.57 28.44
CA LYS A 314 11.09 -1.05 27.53
C LYS A 314 10.48 -1.07 26.13
N SER A 315 11.11 -0.35 25.20
CA SER A 315 10.60 -0.19 23.83
C SER A 315 11.34 -1.12 22.86
N ILE A 316 10.60 -1.64 21.90
CA ILE A 316 11.18 -2.35 20.75
C ILE A 316 10.61 -1.75 19.46
N LYS A 317 11.43 -1.72 18.42
CA LYS A 317 11.00 -1.33 17.08
C LYS A 317 10.70 -2.59 16.28
N VAL A 318 9.52 -2.66 15.73
CA VAL A 318 9.11 -3.80 14.88
C VAL A 318 9.55 -3.51 13.44
N ASP A 319 10.32 -4.42 12.86
CA ASP A 319 10.82 -4.25 11.50
C ASP A 319 10.96 -5.60 10.77
N PHE A 320 10.36 -5.68 9.59
CA PHE A 320 10.45 -6.82 8.67
C PHE A 320 10.06 -6.32 7.28
N SER A 321 10.34 -7.10 6.24
CA SER A 321 10.01 -6.70 4.86
C SER A 321 8.75 -7.42 4.38
N LEU A 322 7.90 -6.69 3.66
CA LEU A 322 6.77 -7.24 2.91
C LEU A 322 7.06 -7.25 1.39
N HIS A 323 8.20 -6.69 0.96
CA HIS A 323 8.59 -6.68 -0.46
C HIS A 323 9.28 -7.98 -0.84
N GLU A 324 9.12 -8.36 -2.10
CA GLU A 324 9.76 -9.56 -2.65
C GLU A 324 11.27 -9.36 -2.79
N ASP A 325 12.04 -10.41 -2.49
CA ASP A 325 13.48 -10.41 -2.77
C ASP A 325 13.74 -10.78 -4.24
N PHE A 326 15.01 -10.77 -4.64
CA PHE A 326 15.41 -11.06 -6.02
C PHE A 326 14.94 -12.44 -6.49
N ASN A 327 15.00 -13.45 -5.62
CA ASN A 327 14.61 -14.80 -5.99
C ASN A 327 13.09 -14.94 -6.13
N GLU A 328 12.34 -14.30 -5.24
CA GLU A 328 10.87 -14.26 -5.33
C GLU A 328 10.44 -13.54 -6.61
N MET A 329 11.09 -12.42 -6.96
CA MET A 329 10.84 -11.72 -8.22
C MET A 329 11.09 -12.62 -9.43
N LYS A 330 12.20 -13.38 -9.44
CA LYS A 330 12.49 -14.35 -10.51
C LYS A 330 11.41 -15.43 -10.59
N GLN A 331 10.94 -15.93 -9.44
CA GLN A 331 9.87 -16.93 -9.41
C GLN A 331 8.56 -16.37 -10.00
N PHE A 332 8.22 -15.13 -9.69
CA PHE A 332 7.03 -14.46 -10.24
C PHE A 332 7.15 -14.38 -11.78
N LEU A 333 8.28 -13.92 -12.29
CA LEU A 333 8.50 -13.80 -13.74
C LEU A 333 8.45 -15.18 -14.43
N LYS A 334 8.99 -16.21 -13.81
CA LYS A 334 8.90 -17.59 -14.34
C LYS A 334 7.46 -18.08 -14.40
N ARG A 335 6.65 -17.78 -13.41
CA ARG A 335 5.22 -18.17 -13.40
C ARG A 335 4.45 -17.44 -14.51
N ILE A 336 4.74 -16.23 -14.77
CA ILE A 336 4.16 -15.48 -15.90
C ILE A 336 4.65 -16.01 -17.25
N UNK A 337 5.75 -16.15 -17.19
CA UNK A 337 6.42 -16.61 -18.34
C UNK A 337 6.13 -18.06 -18.63
N UNK A 338 5.77 -18.60 -17.80
CA UNK A 338 5.41 -19.90 -17.95
C UNK A 338 4.05 -20.05 -18.53
N UNK A 339 3.51 -19.14 -18.47
CA UNK A 339 2.27 -18.99 -19.07
C UNK A 339 2.34 -18.75 -20.56
N UNK A 340 3.46 -18.56 -20.80
CA UNK A 340 3.81 -18.51 -22.09
C UNK A 340 4.05 -19.84 -22.51
N PRO A 341 3.63 -20.26 -23.73
CA PRO A 341 3.74 -21.61 -24.23
C PRO A 341 5.19 -22.01 -24.56
#